data_11ce33d9bd5ce82da7597780b4979b79
#
_entry.id   11ce33d9bd5ce82da7597780b4979b79
#
_cell.length_a   1.000
_cell.length_b   1.000
_cell.length_c   1.000
_cell.angle_alpha   90.00
_cell.angle_beta   90.00
_cell.angle_gamma   90.00
#
_symmetry.space_group_name_H-M   'P 1'
#
loop_
_entity.id
_entity.type
_entity.pdbx_description
1 polymer ?
#
loop_
_entity_poly.entity_id
_entity_poly.type
_entity_poly.pdbx_seq_one_letter_code
_entity_poly.pdbx_strand_id
1 'polypeptide(L)'
;MSHPHLSRRQLLSLMGASAVTVVATACGSQDDSTDTSGGSSSITAKSDPLRRFRHGVASGEPLPNAVVIWTRVTPSDDALPGTGKGAATEVFWEIARDAEFKNLVQSGKVMSSALRDHTLHIDVTELQPSTSYWYRFATTDGLSPTGRTKTAPALNAKPAALRFGMVTCAEYEFGFFAGYRHLADRN
;
A
#
# COMPACT_ATOMS: atom_id res chain seq x y z
N MET A 1 -15.38 24.70 22.91
CA MET A 1 -13.96 24.31 22.75
C MET A 1 -13.86 23.39 21.54
N SER A 2 -13.42 23.90 20.38
CA SER A 2 -13.28 23.12 19.15
C SER A 2 -11.96 22.38 19.18
N HIS A 3 -11.99 21.07 19.17
CA HIS A 3 -10.80 20.24 19.02
C HIS A 3 -10.25 20.42 17.59
N PRO A 4 -8.95 20.67 17.42
CA PRO A 4 -8.36 20.73 16.09
C PRO A 4 -8.42 19.33 15.45
N HIS A 5 -9.19 19.20 14.39
CA HIS A 5 -9.17 18.00 13.56
C HIS A 5 -7.87 17.96 12.76
N LEU A 6 -7.00 17.02 13.09
CA LEU A 6 -5.81 16.74 12.30
C LEU A 6 -6.23 16.23 10.91
N SER A 7 -5.70 16.84 9.86
CA SER A 7 -5.93 16.35 8.51
C SER A 7 -5.28 14.98 8.30
N ARG A 8 -5.82 14.17 7.38
CA ARG A 8 -5.26 12.88 6.98
C ARG A 8 -3.74 12.94 6.69
N ARG A 9 -3.28 14.01 6.00
CA ARG A 9 -1.86 14.24 5.72
C ARG A 9 -1.06 14.51 6.99
N GLN A 10 -1.61 15.22 7.95
CA GLN A 10 -0.95 15.50 9.24
C GLN A 10 -0.82 14.22 10.08
N LEU A 11 -1.81 13.33 10.04
CA LEU A 11 -1.73 12.04 10.74
C LEU A 11 -0.65 11.13 10.11
N LEU A 12 -0.58 11.08 8.78
CA LEU A 12 0.42 10.30 8.05
C LEU A 12 1.83 10.90 8.16
N SER A 13 1.97 12.24 8.24
CA SER A 13 3.26 12.92 8.39
C SER A 13 3.81 12.88 9.82
N LEU A 14 2.97 12.87 10.85
CA LEU A 14 3.43 12.63 12.23
C LEU A 14 4.07 11.26 12.41
N MET A 15 3.71 10.30 11.56
CA MET A 15 4.37 9.00 11.48
C MET A 15 5.68 9.01 10.65
N GLY A 16 6.11 10.15 10.06
CA GLY A 16 7.16 10.26 9.03
C GLY A 16 8.38 11.13 9.29
N ALA A 17 8.46 11.85 10.39
CA ALA A 17 9.56 12.78 10.61
C ALA A 17 10.73 12.14 11.40
N SER A 18 11.61 11.46 10.68
CA SER A 18 13.03 11.30 11.08
C SER A 18 13.87 11.70 9.88
N ALA A 19 14.32 12.93 9.88
CA ALA A 19 15.27 13.44 8.89
C ALA A 19 16.62 12.75 9.10
N VAL A 20 17.03 11.92 8.15
CA VAL A 20 18.42 11.47 8.02
C VAL A 20 19.10 12.41 7.04
N THR A 21 19.96 13.25 7.56
CA THR A 21 20.86 14.09 6.74
C THR A 21 21.96 13.19 6.20
N VAL A 22 21.92 12.88 4.92
CA VAL A 22 23.03 12.21 4.23
C VAL A 22 23.92 13.29 3.62
N VAL A 23 25.14 13.39 4.15
CA VAL A 23 26.23 14.18 3.53
C VAL A 23 26.71 13.42 2.31
N ALA A 24 26.51 13.98 1.14
CA ALA A 24 27.05 13.47 -0.11
C ALA A 24 28.49 13.93 -0.28
N THR A 25 29.42 12.98 -0.33
CA THR A 25 30.79 13.24 -0.86
C THR A 25 30.80 12.84 -2.32
N ALA A 26 31.04 13.81 -3.16
CA ALA A 26 31.16 13.63 -4.59
C ALA A 26 32.55 13.10 -4.98
N CYS A 27 32.60 12.14 -5.89
CA CYS A 27 33.66 12.02 -6.88
C CYS A 27 33.10 11.42 -8.15
N GLY A 28 33.34 12.12 -9.25
CA GLY A 28 32.71 11.92 -10.52
C GLY A 28 33.27 10.80 -11.39
N SER A 29 32.53 10.50 -12.41
CA SER A 29 32.97 10.34 -13.80
C SER A 29 31.75 10.27 -14.70
N GLN A 30 31.76 11.07 -15.75
CA GLN A 30 30.80 11.13 -16.83
C GLN A 30 30.80 9.84 -17.64
N ASP A 31 29.59 9.38 -18.01
CA ASP A 31 29.34 8.97 -19.37
C ASP A 31 27.86 9.15 -19.73
N ASP A 32 27.67 9.87 -20.79
CA ASP A 32 26.48 10.33 -21.45
C ASP A 32 25.81 9.16 -22.20
N SER A 33 24.56 8.87 -21.92
CA SER A 33 23.67 8.20 -22.88
C SER A 33 22.22 8.50 -22.50
N THR A 34 21.66 9.48 -23.18
CA THR A 34 20.23 9.72 -23.30
C THR A 34 19.53 8.49 -23.85
N ASP A 35 18.63 7.92 -23.08
CA ASP A 35 17.54 7.10 -23.64
C ASP A 35 16.24 7.38 -22.90
N THR A 36 15.44 8.23 -23.55
CA THR A 36 14.10 8.61 -23.15
C THR A 36 13.13 7.60 -23.77
N SER A 37 12.84 6.52 -23.08
CA SER A 37 11.68 5.70 -23.40
C SER A 37 10.95 5.35 -22.13
N GLY A 38 9.79 6.01 -21.93
CA GLY A 38 8.82 5.68 -20.90
C GLY A 38 8.26 4.28 -21.12
N GLY A 39 8.97 3.27 -20.66
CA GLY A 39 8.52 1.90 -20.60
C GLY A 39 7.72 1.70 -19.33
N SER A 40 6.41 1.48 -19.45
CA SER A 40 5.58 0.94 -18.38
C SER A 40 6.10 -0.46 -18.04
N SER A 41 7.03 -0.53 -17.09
CA SER A 41 7.56 -1.82 -16.60
C SER A 41 6.61 -2.35 -15.56
N SER A 42 5.77 -3.32 -15.91
CA SER A 42 5.03 -4.10 -14.92
C SER A 42 6.01 -4.90 -14.05
N ILE A 43 5.79 -4.91 -12.75
CA ILE A 43 6.61 -5.67 -11.80
C ILE A 43 6.42 -7.17 -12.06
N THR A 44 7.48 -7.87 -12.44
CA THR A 44 7.51 -9.32 -12.57
C THR A 44 8.48 -9.90 -11.55
N ALA A 45 7.97 -10.31 -10.39
CA ALA A 45 8.76 -11.05 -9.40
C ALA A 45 8.41 -12.54 -9.45
N LYS A 46 9.43 -13.37 -9.66
CA LYS A 46 9.35 -14.83 -9.65
C LYS A 46 9.72 -15.37 -8.27
N SER A 47 8.77 -15.35 -7.30
CA SER A 47 9.02 -15.96 -5.99
C SER A 47 7.70 -16.20 -5.25
N ASP A 48 7.73 -17.02 -4.22
CA ASP A 48 6.58 -17.25 -3.32
C ASP A 48 6.06 -15.89 -2.81
N PRO A 49 4.88 -15.44 -3.26
CA PRO A 49 4.35 -14.12 -2.90
C PRO A 49 4.19 -13.97 -1.38
N LEU A 50 3.95 -15.08 -0.66
CA LEU A 50 3.73 -15.05 0.78
C LEU A 50 5.01 -14.86 1.59
N ARG A 51 6.19 -15.04 1.00
CA ARG A 51 7.44 -14.98 1.75
C ARG A 51 7.71 -13.59 2.33
N ARG A 52 7.51 -12.54 1.53
CA ARG A 52 7.77 -11.14 1.93
C ARG A 52 6.53 -10.41 2.46
N PHE A 53 5.34 -10.84 2.06
CA PHE A 53 4.08 -10.18 2.37
C PHE A 53 3.13 -11.11 3.15
N ARG A 54 3.64 -11.73 4.22
CA ARG A 54 2.93 -12.74 5.04
C ARG A 54 1.63 -12.22 5.67
N HIS A 55 1.50 -10.89 5.80
CA HIS A 55 0.32 -10.24 6.39
C HIS A 55 -0.66 -9.73 5.34
N GLY A 56 -0.42 -10.06 4.07
CA GLY A 56 -1.28 -9.64 2.97
C GLY A 56 -1.25 -8.14 2.72
N VAL A 57 -2.35 -7.64 2.17
CA VAL A 57 -2.55 -6.23 1.83
C VAL A 57 -3.91 -5.77 2.32
N ALA A 58 -4.04 -4.48 2.61
CA ALA A 58 -5.31 -3.88 3.00
C ALA A 58 -5.45 -2.49 2.40
N SER A 59 -6.68 -1.98 2.34
CA SER A 59 -6.95 -0.58 1.98
C SER A 59 -7.99 0.01 2.92
N GLY A 60 -7.96 1.33 3.05
CA GLY A 60 -8.86 2.04 3.92
C GLY A 60 -8.98 3.52 3.57
N GLU A 61 -9.75 4.23 4.38
CA GLU A 61 -9.97 5.67 4.28
C GLU A 61 -10.33 6.15 2.87
N PRO A 62 -11.36 5.56 2.21
CA PRO A 62 -11.70 5.94 0.86
C PRO A 62 -12.24 7.37 0.83
N LEU A 63 -11.58 8.24 0.08
CA LEU A 63 -12.06 9.56 -0.32
C LEU A 63 -12.52 9.51 -1.79
N PRO A 64 -13.22 10.54 -2.29
CA PRO A 64 -13.59 10.59 -3.70
C PRO A 64 -12.41 10.49 -4.66
N ASN A 65 -11.25 10.95 -4.24
CA ASN A 65 -10.05 11.02 -5.07
C ASN A 65 -8.79 10.38 -4.43
N ALA A 66 -8.96 9.60 -3.37
CA ALA A 66 -7.82 8.97 -2.70
C ALA A 66 -8.22 7.72 -1.92
N VAL A 67 -7.24 6.84 -1.68
CA VAL A 67 -7.34 5.71 -0.76
C VAL A 67 -5.99 5.52 -0.06
N VAL A 68 -5.99 4.98 1.15
CA VAL A 68 -4.77 4.46 1.77
C VAL A 68 -4.66 2.99 1.41
N ILE A 69 -3.52 2.57 0.87
CA ILE A 69 -3.17 1.16 0.70
C ILE A 69 -2.11 0.79 1.72
N TRP A 70 -2.17 -0.45 2.21
CA TRP A 70 -1.36 -0.92 3.32
C TRP A 70 -0.76 -2.29 3.04
N THR A 71 0.45 -2.49 3.53
CA THR A 71 1.06 -3.81 3.71
C THR A 71 2.08 -3.78 4.84
N ARG A 72 2.53 -4.96 5.27
CA ARG A 72 3.73 -5.18 6.06
C ARG A 72 4.70 -6.05 5.28
N VAL A 73 5.91 -5.58 5.05
CA VAL A 73 6.96 -6.41 4.45
C VAL A 73 7.70 -7.16 5.56
N THR A 74 8.12 -8.40 5.29
CA THR A 74 8.92 -9.24 6.19
C THR A 74 10.33 -9.34 5.61
N PRO A 75 11.30 -8.50 6.06
CA PRO A 75 12.64 -8.43 5.47
C PRO A 75 13.47 -9.71 5.66
N SER A 76 13.26 -10.39 6.79
CA SER A 76 13.95 -11.62 7.18
C SER A 76 13.02 -12.50 8.02
N ASP A 77 13.36 -13.77 8.18
CA ASP A 77 12.48 -14.72 8.91
C ASP A 77 12.37 -14.39 10.41
N ASP A 78 13.33 -13.69 10.97
CA ASP A 78 13.31 -13.23 12.36
C ASP A 78 12.68 -11.85 12.56
N ALA A 79 12.28 -11.18 11.48
CA ALA A 79 11.55 -9.90 11.51
C ALA A 79 10.05 -10.12 11.80
N LEU A 80 9.76 -10.81 12.92
CA LEU A 80 8.40 -11.02 13.39
C LEU A 80 7.76 -9.70 13.84
N PRO A 81 6.42 -9.59 13.82
CA PRO A 81 5.73 -8.39 14.30
C PRO A 81 6.16 -7.97 15.69
N GLY A 82 6.43 -6.68 15.87
CA GLY A 82 6.81 -6.07 17.15
C GLY A 82 8.27 -6.30 17.57
N THR A 83 9.08 -7.05 16.80
CA THR A 83 10.47 -7.31 17.18
C THR A 83 11.44 -6.16 16.88
N GLY A 84 11.07 -5.25 16.00
CA GLY A 84 11.96 -4.19 15.52
C GLY A 84 13.18 -4.69 14.73
N LYS A 85 13.15 -5.96 14.27
CA LYS A 85 14.24 -6.60 13.53
C LYS A 85 14.04 -6.47 12.02
N GLY A 86 15.11 -6.69 11.28
CA GLY A 86 15.15 -6.68 9.82
C GLY A 86 15.70 -5.38 9.24
N ALA A 87 16.36 -5.50 8.11
CA ALA A 87 16.88 -4.34 7.38
C ALA A 87 15.76 -3.56 6.70
N ALA A 88 15.96 -2.26 6.55
CA ALA A 88 15.09 -1.45 5.69
C ALA A 88 15.06 -2.03 4.28
N THR A 89 13.87 -2.20 3.73
CA THR A 89 13.63 -2.87 2.44
C THR A 89 12.91 -1.91 1.51
N GLU A 90 13.41 -1.77 0.29
CA GLU A 90 12.70 -1.01 -0.75
C GLU A 90 11.49 -1.82 -1.22
N VAL A 91 10.33 -1.18 -1.19
CA VAL A 91 9.06 -1.76 -1.59
C VAL A 91 8.47 -0.90 -2.70
N PHE A 92 8.17 -1.52 -3.82
CA PHE A 92 7.44 -0.94 -4.93
C PHE A 92 5.94 -1.15 -4.73
N TRP A 93 5.13 -0.23 -5.20
CA TRP A 93 3.68 -0.35 -5.19
C TRP A 93 3.10 0.11 -6.53
N GLU A 94 2.01 -0.50 -6.91
CA GLU A 94 1.26 -0.19 -8.13
C GLU A 94 -0.23 -0.17 -7.84
N ILE A 95 -0.94 0.71 -8.54
CA ILE A 95 -2.40 0.75 -8.57
C ILE A 95 -2.87 0.84 -10.02
N ALA A 96 -3.85 0.02 -10.39
CA ALA A 96 -4.34 -0.14 -11.75
C ALA A 96 -5.88 -0.17 -11.81
N ARG A 97 -6.43 -0.03 -13.02
CA ARG A 97 -7.87 -0.15 -13.28
C ARG A 97 -8.34 -1.58 -13.55
N ASP A 98 -7.42 -2.52 -13.63
CA ASP A 98 -7.68 -3.93 -13.90
C ASP A 98 -6.77 -4.82 -13.05
N ALA A 99 -7.21 -6.06 -12.84
CA ALA A 99 -6.50 -7.05 -12.02
C ALA A 99 -5.19 -7.55 -12.66
N GLU A 100 -5.06 -7.41 -13.98
CA GLU A 100 -3.88 -7.81 -14.75
C GLU A 100 -2.81 -6.70 -14.79
N PHE A 101 -3.09 -5.52 -14.22
CA PHE A 101 -2.20 -4.36 -14.21
C PHE A 101 -1.78 -3.87 -15.60
N LYS A 102 -2.65 -4.02 -16.61
CA LYS A 102 -2.43 -3.51 -17.96
C LYS A 102 -2.70 -2.02 -18.06
N ASN A 103 -3.67 -1.50 -17.25
CA ASN A 103 -4.04 -0.11 -17.18
C ASN A 103 -3.54 0.50 -15.86
N LEU A 104 -2.23 0.65 -15.77
CA LEU A 104 -1.57 1.23 -14.60
C LEU A 104 -1.99 2.70 -14.44
N VAL A 105 -2.36 3.09 -13.22
CA VAL A 105 -2.77 4.45 -12.88
C VAL A 105 -1.63 5.20 -12.20
N GLN A 106 -1.03 4.57 -11.20
CA GLN A 106 0.11 5.12 -10.48
C GLN A 106 1.01 3.99 -9.98
N SER A 107 2.25 4.34 -9.74
CA SER A 107 3.23 3.48 -9.09
C SER A 107 4.23 4.32 -8.30
N GLY A 108 4.94 3.69 -7.40
CA GLY A 108 5.99 4.35 -6.64
C GLY A 108 6.82 3.36 -5.83
N LYS A 109 7.76 3.91 -5.07
CA LYS A 109 8.61 3.14 -4.18
C LYS A 109 8.77 3.82 -2.83
N VAL A 110 8.98 3.03 -1.80
CA VAL A 110 9.14 3.49 -0.42
C VAL A 110 10.05 2.54 0.34
N MET A 111 10.83 3.07 1.26
CA MET A 111 11.63 2.26 2.17
C MET A 111 10.80 1.86 3.40
N SER A 112 10.78 0.58 3.73
CA SER A 112 10.26 0.11 5.01
C SER A 112 11.21 0.47 6.15
N SER A 113 10.70 0.45 7.39
CA SER A 113 11.50 0.77 8.57
C SER A 113 11.15 -0.15 9.74
N ALA A 114 12.17 -0.69 10.39
CA ALA A 114 12.02 -1.47 11.62
C ALA A 114 11.33 -0.67 12.75
N LEU A 115 11.54 0.66 12.81
CA LEU A 115 10.86 1.54 13.75
C LEU A 115 9.35 1.59 13.57
N ARG A 116 8.85 1.19 12.40
CA ARG A 116 7.43 1.09 12.08
C ARG A 116 6.99 -0.35 11.88
N ASP A 117 7.74 -1.29 12.43
CA ASP A 117 7.50 -2.72 12.25
C ASP A 117 7.34 -3.10 10.76
N HIS A 118 8.08 -2.44 9.88
CA HIS A 118 8.04 -2.61 8.43
C HIS A 118 6.65 -2.46 7.79
N THR A 119 5.72 -1.77 8.46
CA THR A 119 4.42 -1.43 7.90
C THR A 119 4.52 -0.23 6.97
N LEU A 120 3.73 -0.25 5.91
CA LEU A 120 3.64 0.80 4.91
C LEU A 120 2.19 1.28 4.79
N HIS A 121 2.01 2.58 4.78
CA HIS A 121 0.74 3.26 4.51
C HIS A 121 0.98 4.25 3.39
N ILE A 122 0.44 3.97 2.21
CA ILE A 122 0.59 4.82 1.03
C ILE A 122 -0.73 5.53 0.78
N ASP A 123 -0.72 6.85 0.87
CA ASP A 123 -1.86 7.69 0.49
C ASP A 123 -1.83 7.91 -1.02
N VAL A 124 -2.61 7.12 -1.74
CA VAL A 124 -2.74 7.23 -3.20
C VAL A 124 -3.81 8.27 -3.51
N THR A 125 -3.41 9.36 -4.12
CA THR A 125 -4.26 10.53 -4.44
C THR A 125 -4.55 10.60 -5.95
N GLU A 126 -5.33 11.60 -6.38
CA GLU A 126 -5.66 11.87 -7.80
C GLU A 126 -6.43 10.73 -8.49
N LEU A 127 -7.14 9.94 -7.71
CA LEU A 127 -8.01 8.88 -8.21
C LEU A 127 -9.38 9.44 -8.64
N GLN A 128 -10.10 8.68 -9.46
CA GLN A 128 -11.48 9.02 -9.87
C GLN A 128 -12.47 8.55 -8.81
N PRO A 129 -13.56 9.30 -8.53
CA PRO A 129 -14.57 8.90 -7.57
C PRO A 129 -15.39 7.68 -8.05
N SER A 130 -15.97 6.95 -7.08
CA SER A 130 -16.80 5.76 -7.31
C SER A 130 -16.13 4.68 -8.17
N THR A 131 -14.81 4.61 -8.19
CA THR A 131 -14.04 3.79 -9.10
C THR A 131 -13.31 2.67 -8.36
N SER A 132 -13.40 1.43 -8.88
CA SER A 132 -12.64 0.30 -8.38
C SER A 132 -11.23 0.30 -8.95
N TYR A 133 -10.29 -0.10 -8.11
CA TYR A 133 -8.87 -0.21 -8.44
C TYR A 133 -8.31 -1.50 -7.85
N TRP A 134 -7.26 -2.01 -8.48
CA TRP A 134 -6.44 -3.12 -8.00
C TRP A 134 -5.06 -2.59 -7.64
N TYR A 135 -4.49 -3.10 -6.57
CA TYR A 135 -3.19 -2.66 -6.09
C TYR A 135 -2.36 -3.84 -5.60
N ARG A 136 -1.06 -3.70 -5.64
CA ARG A 136 -0.10 -4.69 -5.16
C ARG A 136 1.19 -4.02 -4.75
N PHE A 137 1.98 -4.77 -3.99
CA PHE A 137 3.32 -4.38 -3.56
C PHE A 137 4.33 -5.43 -4.04
N ALA A 138 5.58 -4.98 -4.24
CA ALA A 138 6.66 -5.88 -4.62
C ALA A 138 7.97 -5.46 -3.95
N THR A 139 8.83 -6.45 -3.75
CA THR A 139 10.25 -6.29 -3.48
C THR A 139 11.02 -6.91 -4.64
N THR A 140 12.35 -6.85 -4.60
CA THR A 140 13.18 -7.50 -5.63
C THR A 140 12.95 -9.02 -5.73
N ASP A 141 12.49 -9.65 -4.63
CA ASP A 141 12.34 -11.09 -4.49
C ASP A 141 10.95 -11.54 -3.99
N GLY A 142 9.96 -10.65 -4.02
CA GLY A 142 8.60 -10.97 -3.56
C GLY A 142 7.52 -10.09 -4.17
N LEU A 143 6.35 -10.69 -4.41
CA LEU A 143 5.15 -10.01 -4.87
C LEU A 143 4.01 -10.26 -3.87
N SER A 144 3.28 -9.23 -3.49
CA SER A 144 2.12 -9.37 -2.62
C SER A 144 0.92 -10.00 -3.34
N PRO A 145 -0.07 -10.49 -2.59
CA PRO A 145 -1.40 -10.67 -3.18
C PRO A 145 -1.90 -9.38 -3.80
N THR A 146 -2.78 -9.49 -4.79
CA THR A 146 -3.50 -8.35 -5.34
C THR A 146 -4.66 -7.98 -4.43
N GLY A 147 -4.68 -6.72 -3.96
CA GLY A 147 -5.82 -6.14 -3.27
C GLY A 147 -6.76 -5.42 -4.23
N ARG A 148 -8.02 -5.30 -3.86
CA ARG A 148 -9.01 -4.48 -4.56
C ARG A 148 -9.54 -3.40 -3.61
N THR A 149 -9.69 -2.20 -4.11
CA THR A 149 -10.25 -1.07 -3.36
C THR A 149 -11.22 -0.28 -4.21
N LYS A 150 -11.99 0.62 -3.59
CA LYS A 150 -12.91 1.50 -4.30
C LYS A 150 -12.91 2.87 -3.63
N THR A 151 -12.81 3.92 -4.44
CA THR A 151 -12.97 5.30 -3.95
C THR A 151 -14.41 5.61 -3.59
N ALA A 152 -14.60 6.56 -2.67
CA ALA A 152 -15.92 7.07 -2.32
C ALA A 152 -16.57 7.80 -3.51
N PRO A 153 -17.89 7.95 -3.51
CA PRO A 153 -18.58 8.84 -4.43
C PRO A 153 -18.11 10.29 -4.31
N ALA A 154 -18.24 11.07 -5.39
CA ALA A 154 -18.00 12.52 -5.30
C ALA A 154 -18.90 13.16 -4.23
N LEU A 155 -18.43 14.24 -3.60
CA LEU A 155 -19.14 14.88 -2.49
C LEU A 155 -20.59 15.28 -2.81
N ASN A 156 -20.87 15.66 -4.06
CA ASN A 156 -22.20 16.04 -4.51
C ASN A 156 -22.94 14.93 -5.27
N ALA A 157 -22.39 13.73 -5.32
CA ALA A 157 -23.05 12.61 -5.97
C ALA A 157 -24.26 12.13 -5.14
N LYS A 158 -25.28 11.65 -5.85
CA LYS A 158 -26.44 10.98 -5.25
C LYS A 158 -26.41 9.51 -5.65
N PRO A 159 -25.62 8.67 -4.93
CA PRO A 159 -25.55 7.25 -5.25
C PRO A 159 -26.92 6.59 -5.03
N ALA A 160 -27.30 5.70 -5.94
CA ALA A 160 -28.59 4.98 -5.84
C ALA A 160 -28.63 4.06 -4.61
N ALA A 161 -27.48 3.57 -4.16
CA ALA A 161 -27.34 2.75 -2.96
C ALA A 161 -25.92 2.84 -2.37
N LEU A 162 -25.83 2.73 -1.06
CA LEU A 162 -24.59 2.44 -0.33
C LEU A 162 -24.73 1.06 0.32
N ARG A 163 -23.72 0.24 0.17
CA ARG A 163 -23.66 -1.09 0.78
C ARG A 163 -22.53 -1.13 1.79
N PHE A 164 -22.83 -1.60 2.98
CA PHE A 164 -21.87 -1.78 4.06
C PHE A 164 -21.81 -3.25 4.43
N GLY A 165 -20.60 -3.78 4.60
CA GLY A 165 -20.38 -5.06 5.23
C GLY A 165 -19.84 -4.82 6.64
N MET A 166 -20.35 -5.53 7.62
CA MET A 166 -19.87 -5.49 8.99
C MET A 166 -19.59 -6.90 9.49
N VAL A 167 -18.41 -7.07 10.07
CA VAL A 167 -18.00 -8.30 10.76
C VAL A 167 -17.51 -7.90 12.15
N THR A 168 -17.93 -8.64 13.16
CA THR A 168 -17.55 -8.40 14.55
C THR A 168 -17.22 -9.71 15.26
N CYS A 169 -16.60 -9.62 16.43
CA CYS A 169 -16.27 -10.77 17.29
C CYS A 169 -15.39 -11.83 16.58
N ALA A 170 -14.49 -11.40 15.71
CA ALA A 170 -13.51 -12.29 15.11
C ALA A 170 -12.33 -12.46 16.08
N GLU A 171 -12.23 -13.66 16.66
CA GLU A 171 -11.14 -14.02 17.56
C GLU A 171 -10.03 -14.70 16.78
N TYR A 172 -8.79 -14.25 17.01
CA TYR A 172 -7.62 -14.75 16.25
C TYR A 172 -7.28 -16.20 16.63
N GLU A 173 -7.38 -16.55 17.92
CA GLU A 173 -6.91 -17.84 18.42
C GLU A 173 -7.85 -19.00 18.09
N PHE A 174 -9.17 -18.74 18.00
CA PHE A 174 -10.19 -19.79 17.85
C PHE A 174 -11.06 -19.65 16.61
N GLY A 175 -10.80 -18.66 15.75
CA GLY A 175 -11.64 -18.34 14.60
C GLY A 175 -11.07 -18.79 13.27
N PHE A 176 -11.92 -19.30 12.37
CA PHE A 176 -11.58 -19.60 10.98
C PHE A 176 -11.80 -18.44 10.03
N PHE A 177 -12.11 -17.24 10.56
CA PHE A 177 -12.38 -16.02 9.79
C PHE A 177 -13.40 -16.20 8.66
N ALA A 178 -14.34 -17.14 8.80
CA ALA A 178 -15.35 -17.45 7.78
C ALA A 178 -16.21 -16.23 7.43
N GLY A 179 -16.48 -15.35 8.40
CA GLY A 179 -17.20 -14.09 8.18
C GLY A 179 -16.49 -13.16 7.20
N TYR A 180 -15.17 -13.02 7.32
CA TYR A 180 -14.38 -12.19 6.39
C TYR A 180 -14.36 -12.79 4.98
N ARG A 181 -14.22 -14.11 4.87
CA ARG A 181 -14.29 -14.81 3.57
C ARG A 181 -15.65 -14.59 2.91
N HIS A 182 -16.74 -14.82 3.66
CA HIS A 182 -18.11 -14.60 3.17
C HIS A 182 -18.35 -13.16 2.72
N LEU A 183 -17.79 -12.18 3.44
CA LEU A 183 -17.89 -10.78 3.08
C LEU A 183 -17.10 -10.48 1.79
N ALA A 184 -15.89 -11.03 1.66
CA ALA A 184 -15.07 -10.89 0.47
C ALA A 184 -15.71 -11.51 -0.78
N ASP A 185 -16.37 -12.66 -0.64
CA ASP A 185 -17.05 -13.37 -1.73
C ASP A 185 -18.32 -12.64 -2.22
N ARG A 186 -18.87 -11.74 -1.43
CA ARG A 186 -20.09 -10.97 -1.80
C ARG A 186 -19.83 -9.75 -2.67
N ASN A 187 -18.64 -9.31 -2.73
CA ASN A 187 -18.14 -8.28 -3.65
C ASN A 187 -19.10 -7.11 -3.94
#